data_7baf02e8c46b4f547651f6dc3c733a29
#
_entry.id   7baf02e8c46b4f547651f6dc3c733a29
#
_cell.length_a   1.000
_cell.length_b   1.000
_cell.length_c   1.000
_cell.angle_alpha   90.00
_cell.angle_beta   90.00
_cell.angle_gamma   90.00
#
_symmetry.space_group_name_H-M   'P 1'
#
loop_
_entity.id
_entity.type
_entity.pdbx_description
1 polymer ?
#
loop_
_entity_poly.entity_id
_entity_poly.type
_entity_poly.pdbx_seq_one_letter_code
_entity_poly.pdbx_strand_id
1 'polypeptide(L)'
;MRERIQLRFWMDNGVLRQIAECADVWWDKVQAWCTSQSLQIDAETSSLFLLDLLAWQRDVERMPDEDEALYRRRVKHALANAKDAGSRAGFARIWERLGLGTVKQRERIDAENWDVIEIEIDEAVFGRYEKLFGLLIEKYGRTCRRYIFSSRIDVDMLLEGIGFEAENFYCKARG
;
A
#
# COMPACT_ATOMS: atom_id res chain seq x y z
N MET A 1 14.54 -25.85 -5.05
CA MET A 1 14.11 -27.24 -5.35
C MET A 1 15.16 -28.15 -4.73
N ARG A 2 14.79 -29.00 -3.77
CA ARG A 2 15.72 -29.89 -3.08
C ARG A 2 15.97 -31.13 -3.95
N GLU A 3 17.22 -31.60 -4.04
CA GLU A 3 17.51 -32.89 -4.62
C GLU A 3 16.99 -34.02 -3.71
N ARG A 4 16.29 -35.00 -4.30
CA ARG A 4 15.84 -36.19 -3.60
C ARG A 4 17.02 -37.06 -3.21
N ILE A 5 16.87 -37.83 -2.14
CA ILE A 5 17.88 -38.78 -1.68
C ILE A 5 18.09 -39.88 -2.78
N GLN A 6 19.26 -39.87 -3.40
CA GLN A 6 19.62 -40.85 -4.40
C GLN A 6 20.47 -41.95 -3.77
N LEU A 7 19.91 -43.15 -3.64
CA LEU A 7 20.64 -44.32 -3.19
C LEU A 7 21.40 -44.93 -4.38
N ARG A 8 22.54 -45.55 -4.08
CA ARG A 8 23.25 -46.36 -5.11
C ARG A 8 22.41 -47.59 -5.46
N PHE A 9 22.51 -48.09 -6.70
CA PHE A 9 21.65 -49.15 -7.22
C PHE A 9 21.57 -50.39 -6.33
N TRP A 10 22.66 -50.73 -5.64
CA TRP A 10 22.73 -51.86 -4.73
C TRP A 10 22.09 -51.58 -3.34
N MET A 11 21.86 -50.35 -2.99
CA MET A 11 21.17 -49.90 -1.78
C MET A 11 19.68 -49.61 -2.04
N ASP A 12 19.28 -49.42 -3.30
CA ASP A 12 17.92 -49.02 -3.68
C ASP A 12 16.96 -50.23 -3.69
N ASN A 13 17.03 -51.06 -2.64
CA ASN A 13 16.19 -52.22 -2.47
C ASN A 13 15.73 -52.37 -1.02
N GLY A 14 14.54 -52.98 -0.83
CA GLY A 14 14.01 -53.39 0.45
C GLY A 14 13.79 -52.21 1.43
N VAL A 15 14.23 -52.42 2.66
CA VAL A 15 14.01 -51.48 3.79
C VAL A 15 14.73 -50.16 3.58
N LEU A 16 15.90 -50.14 2.96
CA LEU A 16 16.67 -48.88 2.74
C LEU A 16 15.94 -47.93 1.81
N ARG A 17 15.29 -48.44 0.78
CA ARG A 17 14.46 -47.65 -0.12
C ARG A 17 13.27 -47.01 0.63
N GLN A 18 12.60 -47.81 1.47
CA GLN A 18 11.48 -47.29 2.28
C GLN A 18 11.93 -46.19 3.26
N ILE A 19 13.11 -46.35 3.89
CA ILE A 19 13.69 -45.34 4.76
C ILE A 19 14.00 -44.05 3.98
N ALA A 20 14.56 -44.15 2.78
CA ALA A 20 14.87 -43.01 1.94
C ALA A 20 13.59 -42.27 1.52
N GLU A 21 12.53 -42.98 1.14
CA GLU A 21 11.23 -42.42 0.81
C GLU A 21 10.59 -41.71 2.02
N CYS A 22 10.63 -42.34 3.19
CA CYS A 22 10.17 -41.70 4.45
C CYS A 22 10.97 -40.45 4.80
N ALA A 23 12.29 -40.49 4.65
CA ALA A 23 13.16 -39.37 4.89
C ALA A 23 12.88 -38.21 3.92
N ASP A 24 12.62 -38.50 2.65
CA ASP A 24 12.23 -37.47 1.69
C ASP A 24 10.91 -36.76 2.07
N VAL A 25 9.89 -37.53 2.44
CA VAL A 25 8.61 -36.98 2.89
C VAL A 25 8.79 -36.12 4.15
N TRP A 26 9.63 -36.57 5.08
CA TRP A 26 9.91 -35.81 6.30
C TRP A 26 10.63 -34.50 6.01
N TRP A 27 11.64 -34.53 5.15
CA TRP A 27 12.38 -33.33 4.74
C TRP A 27 11.52 -32.33 3.98
N ASP A 28 10.59 -32.81 3.14
CA ASP A 28 9.64 -31.94 2.47
C ASP A 28 8.74 -31.18 3.47
N LYS A 29 8.31 -31.86 4.55
CA LYS A 29 7.57 -31.20 5.65
C LYS A 29 8.43 -30.17 6.38
N VAL A 30 9.67 -30.51 6.70
CA VAL A 30 10.59 -29.56 7.37
C VAL A 30 10.84 -28.34 6.50
N GLN A 31 11.04 -28.53 5.20
CA GLN A 31 11.21 -27.42 4.27
C GLN A 31 9.94 -26.55 4.20
N ALA A 32 8.76 -27.16 4.15
CA ALA A 32 7.49 -26.43 4.19
C ALA A 32 7.35 -25.62 5.48
N TRP A 33 7.74 -26.16 6.63
CA TRP A 33 7.72 -25.41 7.90
C TRP A 33 8.70 -24.24 7.89
N CYS A 34 9.91 -24.41 7.42
CA CYS A 34 10.90 -23.33 7.32
C CYS A 34 10.44 -22.22 6.37
N THR A 35 9.84 -22.58 5.24
CA THR A 35 9.31 -21.59 4.28
C THR A 35 8.05 -20.90 4.79
N SER A 36 7.20 -21.59 5.56
CA SER A 36 5.99 -20.98 6.12
C SER A 36 6.29 -19.83 7.07
N GLN A 37 7.39 -19.89 7.82
CA GLN A 37 7.79 -18.81 8.73
C GLN A 37 8.20 -17.55 7.96
N SER A 38 8.90 -17.69 6.84
CA SER A 38 9.27 -16.53 6.00
C SER A 38 8.05 -15.88 5.34
N LEU A 39 7.04 -16.67 4.96
CA LEU A 39 5.79 -16.16 4.41
C LEU A 39 4.92 -15.44 5.46
N GLN A 40 5.06 -15.82 6.73
CA GLN A 40 4.34 -15.16 7.84
C GLN A 40 4.86 -13.75 8.14
N ILE A 41 6.10 -13.45 7.79
CA ILE A 41 6.72 -12.12 7.96
C ILE A 41 6.30 -11.17 6.83
N ASP A 42 5.80 -11.69 5.71
CA ASP A 42 5.33 -10.87 4.60
C ASP A 42 3.91 -10.37 4.85
N ALA A 43 3.75 -9.04 4.85
CA ALA A 43 2.46 -8.40 5.09
C ALA A 43 1.38 -8.73 4.03
N GLU A 44 1.77 -9.18 2.83
CA GLU A 44 0.80 -9.52 1.77
C GLU A 44 0.17 -10.91 1.98
N THR A 45 0.95 -11.88 2.45
CA THR A 45 0.54 -13.28 2.55
C THR A 45 0.18 -13.74 3.96
N SER A 46 0.55 -12.96 4.98
CA SER A 46 0.30 -13.28 6.39
C SER A 46 -1.18 -13.31 6.75
N SER A 47 -1.54 -14.10 7.76
CA SER A 47 -2.89 -14.06 8.35
C SER A 47 -3.14 -12.69 9.01
N LEU A 48 -4.43 -12.30 9.18
CA LEU A 48 -4.78 -11.02 9.81
C LEU A 48 -4.17 -10.86 11.20
N PHE A 49 -4.16 -11.89 12.00
CA PHE A 49 -3.55 -11.88 13.34
C PHE A 49 -2.05 -11.55 13.29
N LEU A 50 -1.31 -12.15 12.37
CA LEU A 50 0.12 -11.88 12.19
C LEU A 50 0.36 -10.51 11.56
N LEU A 51 -0.53 -10.07 10.68
CA LEU A 51 -0.49 -8.74 10.12
C LEU A 51 -0.65 -7.67 11.19
N ASP A 52 -1.54 -7.86 12.16
CA ASP A 52 -1.72 -6.94 13.28
C ASP A 52 -0.47 -6.88 14.18
N LEU A 53 0.21 -8.01 14.40
CA LEU A 53 1.49 -8.02 15.10
C LEU A 53 2.60 -7.30 14.33
N LEU A 54 2.66 -7.50 13.00
CA LEU A 54 3.60 -6.77 12.14
C LEU A 54 3.28 -5.27 12.12
N ALA A 55 2.02 -4.90 12.12
CA ALA A 55 1.56 -3.52 12.17
C ALA A 55 1.97 -2.86 13.49
N TRP A 56 1.75 -3.54 14.61
CA TRP A 56 2.20 -3.08 15.93
C TRP A 56 3.72 -2.87 15.97
N GLN A 57 4.49 -3.81 15.44
CA GLN A 57 5.96 -3.70 15.35
C GLN A 57 6.41 -2.49 14.51
N ARG A 58 5.61 -2.12 13.49
CA ARG A 58 5.92 -1.03 12.54
C ARG A 58 5.23 0.29 12.87
N ASP A 59 4.59 0.38 14.03
CA ASP A 59 3.82 1.56 14.45
C ASP A 59 2.74 1.96 13.44
N VAL A 60 1.99 0.97 12.94
CA VAL A 60 0.87 1.16 12.03
C VAL A 60 -0.40 0.70 12.71
N GLU A 61 -1.28 1.64 13.05
CA GLU A 61 -2.61 1.32 13.56
C GLU A 61 -3.59 1.12 12.41
N ARG A 62 -4.52 0.18 12.58
CA ARG A 62 -5.61 -0.02 11.64
C ARG A 62 -6.60 1.14 11.74
N MET A 63 -6.93 1.75 10.61
CA MET A 63 -7.90 2.84 10.56
C MET A 63 -9.34 2.30 10.55
N PRO A 64 -10.31 3.06 11.11
CA PRO A 64 -11.73 2.72 10.98
C PRO A 64 -12.13 2.63 9.50
N ASP A 65 -12.91 1.61 9.16
CA ASP A 65 -13.42 1.38 7.80
C ASP A 65 -12.34 1.21 6.71
N GLU A 66 -11.09 0.92 7.11
CA GLU A 66 -9.99 0.67 6.17
C GLU A 66 -10.14 -0.71 5.50
N ASP A 67 -10.04 -0.72 4.17
CA ASP A 67 -9.98 -1.95 3.40
C ASP A 67 -8.71 -2.75 3.75
N GLU A 68 -8.87 -4.08 3.88
CA GLU A 68 -7.76 -4.98 4.22
C GLU A 68 -6.59 -4.85 3.24
N ALA A 69 -6.85 -4.68 1.96
CA ALA A 69 -5.81 -4.52 0.95
C ALA A 69 -4.97 -3.24 1.15
N LEU A 70 -5.61 -2.16 1.58
CA LEU A 70 -4.93 -0.90 1.91
C LEU A 70 -4.12 -1.03 3.20
N TYR A 71 -4.69 -1.67 4.22
CA TYR A 71 -3.99 -1.94 5.47
C TYR A 71 -2.73 -2.77 5.24
N ARG A 72 -2.80 -3.85 4.45
CA ARG A 72 -1.65 -4.66 4.06
C ARG A 72 -0.55 -3.84 3.38
N ARG A 73 -0.91 -2.95 2.44
CA ARG A 73 0.04 -2.04 1.78
C ARG A 73 0.68 -1.06 2.75
N ARG A 74 -0.10 -0.51 3.70
CA ARG A 74 0.44 0.39 4.73
C ARG A 74 1.45 -0.32 5.61
N VAL A 75 1.14 -1.51 6.08
CA VAL A 75 2.05 -2.32 6.89
C VAL A 75 3.29 -2.72 6.10
N LYS A 76 3.13 -3.14 4.83
CA LYS A 76 4.24 -3.51 3.95
C LYS A 76 5.22 -2.36 3.76
N HIS A 77 4.71 -1.18 3.47
CA HIS A 77 5.51 -0.01 3.13
C HIS A 77 5.78 0.93 4.32
N ALA A 78 5.47 0.53 5.56
CA ALA A 78 5.54 1.38 6.75
C ALA A 78 6.89 2.10 6.89
N LEU A 79 8.01 1.38 6.78
CA LEU A 79 9.35 1.97 6.87
C LEU A 79 9.66 2.97 5.75
N ALA A 80 9.25 2.63 4.51
CA ALA A 80 9.45 3.52 3.36
C ALA A 80 8.58 4.77 3.49
N ASN A 81 7.34 4.62 3.97
CA ASN A 81 6.43 5.72 4.20
C ASN A 81 6.91 6.63 5.33
N ALA A 82 7.44 6.06 6.42
CA ALA A 82 8.02 6.85 7.50
C ALA A 82 9.23 7.70 7.05
N LYS A 83 10.07 7.16 6.16
CA LYS A 83 11.20 7.92 5.59
C LYS A 83 10.77 9.02 4.63
N ASP A 84 9.68 8.81 3.91
CA ASP A 84 9.16 9.75 2.91
C ASP A 84 8.21 10.79 3.51
N ALA A 85 7.70 10.56 4.73
CA ALA A 85 6.78 11.46 5.42
C ALA A 85 7.33 12.88 5.56
N GLY A 86 6.46 13.88 5.56
CA GLY A 86 6.80 15.29 5.73
C GLY A 86 7.44 15.95 4.51
N SER A 87 7.67 15.27 3.41
CA SER A 87 8.17 15.86 2.16
C SER A 87 7.13 15.82 1.04
N ARG A 88 7.12 16.84 0.17
CA ARG A 88 6.20 16.90 -0.97
C ARG A 88 6.34 15.68 -1.90
N ALA A 89 7.57 15.39 -2.32
CA ALA A 89 7.84 14.26 -3.18
C ALA A 89 7.57 12.92 -2.48
N GLY A 90 7.85 12.85 -1.16
CA GLY A 90 7.57 11.67 -0.36
C GLY A 90 6.08 11.39 -0.21
N PHE A 91 5.27 12.42 0.02
CA PHE A 91 3.82 12.27 0.10
C PHE A 91 3.23 11.70 -1.20
N ALA A 92 3.67 12.18 -2.36
CA ALA A 92 3.25 11.64 -3.64
C ALA A 92 3.61 10.15 -3.80
N ARG A 93 4.84 9.77 -3.41
CA ARG A 93 5.27 8.35 -3.42
C ARG A 93 4.49 7.48 -2.45
N ILE A 94 4.14 8.00 -1.26
CA ILE A 94 3.30 7.29 -0.29
C ILE A 94 1.93 7.01 -0.92
N TRP A 95 1.34 8.01 -1.55
CA TRP A 95 0.04 7.91 -2.19
C TRP A 95 0.00 6.84 -3.28
N GLU A 96 1.01 6.85 -4.13
CA GLU A 96 1.19 5.86 -5.20
C GLU A 96 1.37 4.44 -4.64
N ARG A 97 2.22 4.25 -3.60
CA ARG A 97 2.43 2.94 -2.96
C ARG A 97 1.16 2.40 -2.31
N LEU A 98 0.32 3.27 -1.79
CA LEU A 98 -0.97 2.87 -1.22
C LEU A 98 -2.01 2.51 -2.29
N GLY A 99 -1.74 2.85 -3.56
CA GLY A 99 -2.65 2.59 -4.67
C GLY A 99 -3.86 3.52 -4.69
N LEU A 100 -3.70 4.73 -4.14
CA LEU A 100 -4.72 5.78 -4.10
C LEU A 100 -4.68 6.67 -5.36
N GLY A 101 -3.91 6.30 -6.36
CA GLY A 101 -3.73 7.08 -7.59
C GLY A 101 -2.63 8.13 -7.50
N THR A 102 -2.68 9.13 -8.36
CA THR A 102 -1.74 10.24 -8.39
C THR A 102 -2.29 11.43 -7.64
N VAL A 103 -1.44 12.07 -6.86
CA VAL A 103 -1.78 13.27 -6.10
C VAL A 103 -0.90 14.42 -6.55
N LYS A 104 -1.50 15.58 -6.76
CA LYS A 104 -0.78 16.83 -7.02
C LYS A 104 -0.91 17.73 -5.81
N GLN A 105 0.23 18.23 -5.33
CA GLN A 105 0.29 19.20 -4.24
C GLN A 105 0.65 20.57 -4.77
N ARG A 106 -0.14 21.58 -4.43
CA ARG A 106 0.15 22.99 -4.70
C ARG A 106 0.41 23.69 -3.39
N GLU A 107 1.56 24.32 -3.29
CA GLU A 107 1.97 25.11 -2.13
C GLU A 107 2.04 26.58 -2.52
N ARG A 108 1.85 27.48 -1.55
CA ARG A 108 1.96 28.92 -1.74
C ARG A 108 1.04 29.49 -2.82
N ILE A 109 -0.21 29.05 -2.81
CA ILE A 109 -1.21 29.51 -3.77
C ILE A 109 -1.58 30.97 -3.49
N ASP A 110 -1.63 31.32 -2.21
CA ASP A 110 -1.97 32.64 -1.72
C ASP A 110 -0.81 33.20 -0.89
N ALA A 111 -0.55 34.51 -1.03
CA ALA A 111 0.49 35.21 -0.29
C ALA A 111 0.16 35.35 1.22
N GLU A 112 -1.12 35.46 1.55
CA GLU A 112 -1.58 35.59 2.95
C GLU A 112 -1.63 34.24 3.64
N ASN A 113 -2.07 33.17 2.93
CA ASN A 113 -2.21 31.81 3.44
C ASN A 113 -1.08 30.90 2.94
N TRP A 114 0.15 31.28 3.18
CA TRP A 114 1.35 30.56 2.74
C TRP A 114 1.49 29.17 3.37
N ASP A 115 0.79 28.90 4.48
CA ASP A 115 0.78 27.63 5.21
C ASP A 115 -0.21 26.60 4.64
N VAL A 116 -1.06 27.03 3.70
CA VAL A 116 -2.05 26.17 3.07
C VAL A 116 -1.43 25.35 1.92
N ILE A 117 -1.66 24.05 1.97
CA ILE A 117 -1.30 23.11 0.91
C ILE A 117 -2.60 22.60 0.29
N GLU A 118 -2.78 22.82 -1.00
CA GLU A 118 -3.86 22.26 -1.76
C GLU A 118 -3.46 20.88 -2.29
N ILE A 119 -4.31 19.88 -2.05
CA ILE A 119 -4.17 18.53 -2.55
C ILE A 119 -5.24 18.29 -3.61
N GLU A 120 -4.81 18.15 -4.85
CA GLU A 120 -5.68 17.83 -5.99
C GLU A 120 -5.76 16.31 -6.13
N ILE A 121 -6.96 15.75 -6.00
CA ILE A 121 -7.24 14.31 -6.03
C ILE A 121 -8.36 14.07 -7.06
N ASP A 122 -8.35 12.87 -7.65
CA ASP A 122 -9.43 12.39 -8.50
C ASP A 122 -10.71 12.19 -7.67
N GLU A 123 -11.84 12.70 -8.15
CA GLU A 123 -13.13 12.66 -7.44
C GLU A 123 -13.59 11.25 -7.14
N ALA A 124 -13.36 10.29 -8.06
CA ALA A 124 -13.72 8.89 -7.85
C ALA A 124 -13.03 8.28 -6.62
N VAL A 125 -11.80 8.74 -6.33
CA VAL A 125 -11.00 8.29 -5.20
C VAL A 125 -11.39 9.04 -3.92
N PHE A 126 -11.67 10.35 -4.04
CA PHE A 126 -12.05 11.19 -2.91
C PHE A 126 -13.33 10.70 -2.25
N GLY A 127 -14.41 10.48 -3.00
CA GLY A 127 -15.68 10.04 -2.44
C GLY A 127 -15.63 8.68 -1.73
N ARG A 128 -14.68 7.81 -2.10
CA ARG A 128 -14.51 6.50 -1.47
C ARG A 128 -13.72 6.52 -0.18
N TYR A 129 -12.78 7.45 -0.02
CA TYR A 129 -11.78 7.44 1.05
C TYR A 129 -11.67 8.76 1.83
N GLU A 130 -12.70 9.61 1.83
CA GLU A 130 -12.67 10.95 2.44
C GLU A 130 -12.13 10.95 3.88
N LYS A 131 -12.69 10.10 4.75
CA LYS A 131 -12.26 9.99 6.15
C LYS A 131 -10.80 9.51 6.29
N LEU A 132 -10.40 8.62 5.41
CA LEU A 132 -9.05 8.06 5.39
C LEU A 132 -8.01 9.11 5.02
N PHE A 133 -8.36 10.03 4.13
CA PHE A 133 -7.44 11.08 3.68
C PHE A 133 -7.05 12.01 4.82
N GLY A 134 -8.00 12.37 5.69
CA GLY A 134 -7.69 13.15 6.89
C GLY A 134 -6.63 12.47 7.77
N LEU A 135 -6.81 11.18 8.04
CA LEU A 135 -5.88 10.38 8.85
C LEU A 135 -4.51 10.18 8.18
N LEU A 136 -4.49 10.01 6.85
CA LEU A 136 -3.23 9.91 6.10
C LEU A 136 -2.44 11.22 6.11
N ILE A 137 -3.14 12.36 6.03
CA ILE A 137 -2.50 13.68 6.14
C ILE A 137 -1.95 13.89 7.55
N GLU A 138 -2.71 13.55 8.58
CA GLU A 138 -2.24 13.65 9.95
C GLU A 138 -0.99 12.84 10.21
N LYS A 139 -0.93 11.61 9.66
CA LYS A 139 0.20 10.70 9.87
C LYS A 139 1.42 11.01 8.98
N TYR A 140 1.22 11.39 7.73
CA TYR A 140 2.30 11.55 6.74
C TYR A 140 2.49 12.96 6.23
N GLY A 141 1.58 13.86 6.54
CA GLY A 141 1.66 15.25 6.12
C GLY A 141 2.76 16.04 6.83
N ARG A 142 2.97 17.27 6.40
CA ARG A 142 3.86 18.19 7.08
C ARG A 142 3.18 18.75 8.32
N THR A 143 3.89 18.79 9.41
CA THR A 143 3.45 19.48 10.63
C THR A 143 3.31 21.00 10.40
N CYS A 144 2.40 21.63 11.11
CA CYS A 144 2.13 23.07 11.04
C CYS A 144 1.68 23.57 9.67
N ARG A 145 0.98 22.72 8.89
CA ARG A 145 0.36 23.07 7.61
C ARG A 145 -1.13 22.77 7.64
N ARG A 146 -1.91 23.62 6.98
CA ARG A 146 -3.33 23.38 6.73
C ARG A 146 -3.47 22.75 5.34
N TYR A 147 -4.35 21.76 5.23
CA TYR A 147 -4.58 21.05 3.98
C TYR A 147 -5.99 21.34 3.48
N ILE A 148 -6.11 21.60 2.19
CA ILE A 148 -7.39 21.78 1.49
C ILE A 148 -7.42 20.75 0.36
N PHE A 149 -8.53 20.05 0.23
CA PHE A 149 -8.75 19.13 -0.87
C PHE A 149 -9.46 19.84 -2.02
N SER A 150 -8.99 19.61 -3.24
CA SER A 150 -9.67 19.95 -4.47
C SER A 150 -9.88 18.69 -5.28
N SER A 151 -11.09 18.44 -5.75
CA SER A 151 -11.40 17.35 -6.66
C SER A 151 -11.27 17.81 -8.10
N ARG A 152 -10.68 16.98 -8.93
CA ARG A 152 -10.63 17.20 -10.38
C ARG A 152 -11.61 16.27 -11.05
N ILE A 153 -12.51 16.86 -11.83
CA ILE A 153 -13.40 16.14 -12.73
C ILE A 153 -12.85 16.35 -14.13
N ASP A 154 -12.34 15.31 -14.77
CA ASP A 154 -12.02 15.34 -16.19
C ASP A 154 -13.33 15.06 -16.96
N VAL A 155 -13.97 16.10 -17.47
CA VAL A 155 -15.15 15.99 -18.30
C VAL A 155 -14.69 15.99 -19.76
N ASP A 156 -14.66 14.82 -20.38
CA ASP A 156 -14.49 14.71 -21.83
C ASP A 156 -15.80 15.14 -22.52
N MET A 157 -15.94 16.43 -22.76
CA MET A 157 -17.01 16.92 -23.61
C MET A 157 -16.58 16.84 -25.08
N LEU A 158 -17.09 15.87 -25.81
CA LEU A 158 -17.09 15.85 -27.27
C LEU A 158 -18.07 16.95 -27.76
N LEU A 159 -17.56 18.16 -27.92
CA LEU A 159 -18.28 19.24 -28.58
C LEU A 159 -18.10 19.08 -30.10
N GLU A 160 -18.98 18.33 -30.73
CA GLU A 160 -19.15 18.43 -32.19
C GLU A 160 -19.80 19.79 -32.53
N GLY A 161 -19.00 20.72 -32.98
CA GLY A 161 -19.46 21.76 -33.91
C GLY A 161 -19.98 23.09 -33.36
N ILE A 162 -19.70 23.49 -32.11
CA ILE A 162 -19.97 24.87 -31.69
C ILE A 162 -18.75 25.37 -30.90
N GLY A 163 -18.10 26.42 -31.40
CA GLY A 163 -16.94 27.03 -30.76
C GLY A 163 -17.32 27.77 -29.47
N PHE A 164 -17.12 27.13 -28.37
CA PHE A 164 -17.09 27.75 -27.04
C PHE A 164 -15.71 27.59 -26.45
N GLU A 165 -15.14 28.68 -25.94
CA GLU A 165 -13.98 28.62 -25.08
C GLU A 165 -14.40 27.92 -23.76
N ALA A 166 -13.75 26.79 -23.43
CA ALA A 166 -13.98 26.08 -22.17
C ALA A 166 -13.26 26.82 -21.04
N GLU A 167 -13.97 27.56 -20.23
CA GLU A 167 -13.46 27.99 -18.92
C GLU A 167 -13.50 26.82 -17.94
N ASN A 168 -12.36 26.55 -17.32
CA ASN A 168 -12.24 25.53 -16.26
C ASN A 168 -13.01 26.00 -15.02
N PHE A 169 -14.11 25.33 -14.72
CA PHE A 169 -14.86 25.55 -13.47
C PHE A 169 -14.21 24.77 -12.32
N TYR A 170 -13.65 25.48 -11.35
CA TYR A 170 -13.19 24.89 -10.09
C TYR A 170 -14.30 24.99 -9.03
N CYS A 171 -14.86 23.87 -8.61
CA CYS A 171 -15.72 23.84 -7.45
C CYS A 171 -14.88 23.79 -6.17
N LYS A 172 -14.87 24.88 -5.39
CA LYS A 172 -14.23 24.98 -4.10
C LYS A 172 -15.24 24.58 -3.02
N ALA A 173 -15.16 23.37 -2.51
CA ALA A 173 -15.93 22.99 -1.32
C ALA A 173 -15.22 23.58 -0.08
N ARG A 174 -15.88 24.47 0.63
CA ARG A 174 -15.48 24.93 1.97
C ARG A 174 -16.18 24.02 2.98
N GLY A 175 -15.42 23.24 3.74
CA GLY A 175 -15.85 22.59 4.96
C GLY A 175 -15.57 23.48 6.14
#